data_d6b1d09c79437681cdb461df49165149
#
_entry.id   d6b1d09c79437681cdb461df49165149
#
_cell.length_a   1.000
_cell.length_b   1.000
_cell.length_c   1.000
_cell.angle_alpha   90.00
_cell.angle_beta   90.00
_cell.angle_gamma   90.00
#
_symmetry.space_group_name_H-M   'P 1'
#
loop_
_entity.id
_entity.type
_entity.pdbx_description
1 polymer ?
#
loop_
_entity_poly.entity_id
_entity_poly.type
_entity_poly.pdbx_seq_one_letter_code
_entity_poly.pdbx_strand_id
1 'polypeptide(L)'
;YEQGRTALRKAQEELQNAKENMEIVKNGITSRYKELSNTQIRSTIDGMILDVPVKVGNSVIQSNTFNDGTTIATVADMSNMLFRGNVDETDVGKLHETMPVKLTIGALQNVELDALLEYVSPKATEDNGVIMFEVKAAVKIPENVFVRAGYSANASIVIQSREGVLTLPESTVEFEGDKTYVYLLTSADGAEEQTFDKHEVKIGLSDGINIELTEGVTAESKVRGAREEKKK
;
A
#
# COMPACT_ATOMS: atom_id res chain seq x y z
N TYR A 1 44.48 60.17 17.72
CA TYR A 1 44.03 59.43 16.53
C TYR A 1 43.37 58.06 16.93
N GLU A 2 43.97 57.34 17.85
CA GLU A 2 43.43 56.05 18.33
C GLU A 2 42.10 56.19 19.11
N GLN A 3 41.98 57.22 19.95
CA GLN A 3 40.70 57.45 20.69
C GLN A 3 39.55 57.76 19.77
N GLY A 4 39.78 58.49 18.65
CA GLY A 4 38.73 58.75 17.66
C GLY A 4 38.30 57.50 16.91
N ARG A 5 39.22 56.58 16.59
CA ARG A 5 38.90 55.31 15.94
C ARG A 5 38.12 54.36 16.85
N THR A 6 38.47 54.35 18.15
CA THR A 6 37.75 53.53 19.15
C THR A 6 36.35 54.08 19.38
N ALA A 7 36.17 55.41 19.45
CA ALA A 7 34.87 56.03 19.57
C ALA A 7 33.97 55.75 18.35
N LEU A 8 34.52 55.82 17.14
CA LEU A 8 33.82 55.52 15.90
C LEU A 8 33.36 54.03 15.88
N ARG A 9 34.26 53.11 16.25
CA ARG A 9 33.94 51.69 16.31
C ARG A 9 32.82 51.38 17.30
N LYS A 10 32.88 52.00 18.51
CA LYS A 10 31.80 51.88 19.49
C LYS A 10 30.46 52.37 18.98
N ALA A 11 30.44 53.55 18.34
CA ALA A 11 29.22 54.10 17.78
C ALA A 11 28.64 53.22 16.64
N GLN A 12 29.50 52.59 15.85
CA GLN A 12 29.08 51.65 14.80
C GLN A 12 28.50 50.36 15.41
N GLU A 13 29.12 49.82 16.47
CA GLU A 13 28.59 48.64 17.21
C GLU A 13 27.24 48.95 17.87
N GLU A 14 27.09 50.13 18.48
CA GLU A 14 25.82 50.58 19.06
C GLU A 14 24.70 50.73 18.01
N LEU A 15 25.05 51.34 16.84
CA LEU A 15 24.13 51.46 15.73
C LEU A 15 23.69 50.10 15.19
N GLN A 16 24.63 49.17 15.07
CA GLN A 16 24.32 47.80 14.59
C GLN A 16 23.43 47.08 15.58
N ASN A 17 23.72 47.13 16.89
CA ASN A 17 22.88 46.55 17.93
C ASN A 17 21.45 47.14 17.94
N ALA A 18 21.35 48.47 17.76
CA ALA A 18 20.03 49.12 17.70
C ALA A 18 19.24 48.69 16.46
N LYS A 19 19.90 48.49 15.29
CA LYS A 19 19.25 47.95 14.09
C LYS A 19 18.79 46.50 14.31
N GLU A 20 19.65 45.67 14.88
CA GLU A 20 19.31 44.27 15.17
C GLU A 20 18.13 44.17 16.17
N ASN A 21 18.11 44.99 17.21
CA ASN A 21 17.00 45.08 18.15
C ASN A 21 15.69 45.52 17.47
N MET A 22 15.75 46.49 16.56
CA MET A 22 14.63 46.97 15.79
C MET A 22 14.08 45.84 14.85
N GLU A 23 15.00 45.08 14.24
CA GLU A 23 14.65 43.95 13.39
C GLU A 23 13.98 42.82 14.20
N ILE A 24 14.47 42.52 15.41
CA ILE A 24 13.86 41.58 16.33
C ILE A 24 12.45 42.04 16.72
N VAL A 25 12.27 43.30 17.07
CA VAL A 25 10.93 43.81 17.46
C VAL A 25 9.96 43.78 16.29
N LYS A 26 10.42 44.09 15.05
CA LYS A 26 9.58 44.15 13.85
C LYS A 26 9.26 42.78 13.25
N ASN A 27 10.25 41.91 13.20
CA ASN A 27 10.18 40.62 12.47
C ASN A 27 10.28 39.40 13.37
N GLY A 28 10.51 39.62 14.68
CA GLY A 28 10.70 38.51 15.65
C GLY A 28 12.07 37.83 15.54
N ILE A 29 12.98 38.33 14.66
CA ILE A 29 14.28 37.70 14.35
C ILE A 29 15.21 38.68 13.69
N THR A 30 16.51 38.51 13.87
CA THR A 30 17.56 39.25 13.10
C THR A 30 17.94 38.48 11.83
N SER A 31 18.37 39.20 10.80
CA SER A 31 18.89 38.64 9.54
C SER A 31 20.05 37.67 9.75
N ARG A 32 20.78 37.80 10.86
CA ARG A 32 21.95 36.96 11.23
C ARG A 32 21.54 35.58 11.76
N TYR A 33 20.34 35.45 12.33
CA TYR A 33 19.84 34.23 12.95
C TYR A 33 18.56 33.68 12.27
N LYS A 34 18.32 34.06 11.03
CA LYS A 34 17.13 33.69 10.26
C LYS A 34 16.91 32.18 10.19
N GLU A 35 17.99 31.40 10.17
CA GLU A 35 17.94 29.95 10.14
C GLU A 35 17.75 29.31 11.52
N LEU A 36 18.01 30.06 12.60
CA LEU A 36 17.93 29.60 13.99
C LEU A 36 16.69 30.13 14.73
N SER A 37 15.77 30.78 14.02
CA SER A 37 14.60 31.37 14.64
C SER A 37 13.54 30.34 15.00
N ASN A 38 13.20 30.27 16.27
CA ASN A 38 12.05 29.50 16.75
C ASN A 38 10.70 30.17 16.40
N THR A 39 10.70 31.36 15.84
CA THR A 39 9.49 32.12 15.47
C THR A 39 8.97 31.74 14.09
N GLN A 40 9.86 31.31 13.18
CA GLN A 40 9.49 30.84 11.85
C GLN A 40 9.71 29.33 11.74
N ILE A 41 8.65 28.58 11.83
CA ILE A 41 8.70 27.11 11.69
C ILE A 41 8.56 26.78 10.22
N ARG A 42 9.57 26.08 9.67
CA ARG A 42 9.62 25.66 8.28
C ARG A 42 9.54 24.14 8.19
N SER A 43 8.95 23.64 7.12
CA SER A 43 9.00 22.20 6.81
C SER A 43 10.45 21.78 6.56
N THR A 44 10.81 20.61 7.07
CA THR A 44 12.11 19.96 6.84
C THR A 44 12.12 19.07 5.60
N ILE A 45 10.94 18.80 5.04
CA ILE A 45 10.74 17.96 3.85
C ILE A 45 9.81 18.68 2.88
N ASP A 46 9.97 18.39 1.59
CA ASP A 46 9.00 18.75 0.57
C ASP A 46 7.83 17.75 0.64
N GLY A 47 6.60 18.24 0.51
CA GLY A 47 5.44 17.37 0.58
C GLY A 47 4.11 18.12 0.79
N MET A 48 3.08 17.35 1.06
CA MET A 48 1.73 17.87 1.34
C MET A 48 1.51 18.01 2.84
N ILE A 49 0.90 19.13 3.25
CA ILE A 49 0.45 19.33 4.62
C ILE A 49 -0.78 18.43 4.84
N LEU A 50 -0.68 17.50 5.78
CA LEU A 50 -1.77 16.59 6.12
C LEU A 50 -2.71 17.20 7.16
N ASP A 51 -2.14 17.86 8.17
CA ASP A 51 -2.88 18.45 9.28
C ASP A 51 -2.14 19.64 9.88
N VAL A 52 -2.89 20.61 10.41
CA VAL A 52 -2.43 21.77 11.18
C VAL A 52 -3.28 21.88 12.45
N PRO A 53 -2.94 21.14 13.51
CA PRO A 53 -3.77 21.05 14.73
C PRO A 53 -3.80 22.35 15.54
N VAL A 54 -2.82 23.23 15.37
CA VAL A 54 -2.72 24.49 16.12
C VAL A 54 -3.52 25.62 15.46
N LYS A 55 -4.12 26.47 16.31
CA LYS A 55 -4.87 27.66 15.89
C LYS A 55 -4.22 28.91 16.50
N VAL A 56 -4.48 30.06 15.90
CA VAL A 56 -4.06 31.35 16.44
C VAL A 56 -4.61 31.51 17.86
N GLY A 57 -3.72 31.84 18.80
CA GLY A 57 -4.02 31.94 20.23
C GLY A 57 -3.72 30.67 21.04
N ASN A 58 -3.39 29.55 20.39
CA ASN A 58 -2.94 28.35 21.12
C ASN A 58 -1.52 28.56 21.66
N SER A 59 -1.29 28.05 22.86
CA SER A 59 0.07 27.95 23.41
C SER A 59 0.83 26.81 22.75
N VAL A 60 2.05 27.06 22.33
CA VAL A 60 2.95 26.05 21.76
C VAL A 60 4.16 25.88 22.66
N ILE A 61 4.55 24.63 22.89
CA ILE A 61 5.63 24.26 23.77
C ILE A 61 6.74 23.62 22.91
N GLN A 62 7.97 24.07 23.11
CA GLN A 62 9.12 23.49 22.43
C GLN A 62 9.42 22.09 23.00
N SER A 63 9.77 21.16 22.11
CA SER A 63 10.24 19.82 22.49
C SER A 63 11.50 19.91 23.37
N ASN A 64 11.55 19.07 24.38
CA ASN A 64 12.72 18.90 25.26
C ASN A 64 12.79 17.43 25.74
N THR A 65 13.79 17.11 26.58
CA THR A 65 14.02 15.74 27.06
C THR A 65 12.83 15.12 27.81
N PHE A 66 11.92 15.95 28.32
CA PHE A 66 10.76 15.52 29.13
C PHE A 66 9.42 15.68 28.40
N ASN A 67 9.40 16.33 27.25
CA ASN A 67 8.17 16.65 26.52
C ASN A 67 8.43 16.68 25.02
N ASP A 68 7.61 15.95 24.25
CA ASP A 68 7.69 15.85 22.80
C ASP A 68 7.37 17.19 22.08
N GLY A 69 6.86 18.17 22.81
CA GLY A 69 6.47 19.47 22.27
C GLY A 69 5.10 19.47 21.59
N THR A 70 4.75 20.62 21.00
CA THR A 70 3.47 20.79 20.30
C THR A 70 3.67 20.59 18.81
N THR A 71 2.93 19.66 18.21
CA THR A 71 2.89 19.47 16.75
C THR A 71 2.23 20.69 16.09
N ILE A 72 2.96 21.38 15.22
CA ILE A 72 2.46 22.57 14.52
C ILE A 72 1.77 22.16 13.22
N ALA A 73 2.39 21.30 12.44
CA ALA A 73 1.85 20.74 11.22
C ALA A 73 2.47 19.37 10.95
N THR A 74 1.72 18.51 10.28
CA THR A 74 2.22 17.23 9.78
C THR A 74 2.36 17.33 8.27
N VAL A 75 3.55 17.03 7.75
CA VAL A 75 3.87 17.04 6.32
C VAL A 75 4.31 15.66 5.90
N ALA A 76 3.83 15.18 4.77
CA ALA A 76 4.22 13.89 4.22
C ALA A 76 4.46 13.98 2.70
N ASP A 77 5.40 13.17 2.23
CA ASP A 77 5.59 12.92 0.82
C ASP A 77 4.52 11.92 0.33
N MET A 78 3.63 12.41 -0.53
CA MET A 78 2.52 11.63 -1.06
C MET A 78 2.91 10.77 -2.27
N SER A 79 4.14 10.88 -2.76
CA SER A 79 4.64 10.04 -3.87
C SER A 79 5.01 8.62 -3.39
N ASN A 80 5.34 8.48 -2.11
CA ASN A 80 5.77 7.23 -1.49
C ASN A 80 4.73 6.73 -0.48
N MET A 81 3.72 6.03 -0.98
CA MET A 81 2.66 5.48 -0.12
C MET A 81 2.96 4.04 0.26
N LEU A 82 2.71 3.73 1.51
CA LEU A 82 2.81 2.37 2.05
C LEU A 82 1.43 1.87 2.47
N PHE A 83 1.08 0.69 2.00
CA PHE A 83 -0.02 -0.09 2.57
C PHE A 83 0.48 -0.79 3.83
N ARG A 84 -0.30 -0.70 4.90
CA ARG A 84 -0.09 -1.48 6.12
C ARG A 84 -1.32 -2.35 6.35
N GLY A 85 -1.10 -3.63 6.52
CA GLY A 85 -2.15 -4.59 6.78
C GLY A 85 -1.72 -5.61 7.81
N ASN A 86 -2.68 -6.41 8.28
CA ASN A 86 -2.45 -7.51 9.18
C ASN A 86 -2.84 -8.82 8.50
N VAL A 87 -2.04 -9.84 8.68
CA VAL A 87 -2.25 -11.18 8.14
C VAL A 87 -2.29 -12.18 9.28
N ASP A 88 -3.18 -13.15 9.18
CA ASP A 88 -3.34 -14.23 10.15
C ASP A 88 -2.11 -15.17 10.18
N GLU A 89 -1.87 -15.78 11.34
CA GLU A 89 -0.77 -16.73 11.54
C GLU A 89 -0.78 -17.90 10.55
N THR A 90 -1.96 -18.37 10.13
CA THR A 90 -2.09 -19.49 9.20
C THR A 90 -1.61 -19.19 7.79
N ASP A 91 -1.64 -17.92 7.39
CA ASP A 91 -1.30 -17.48 6.04
C ASP A 91 0.06 -16.78 5.95
N VAL A 92 0.56 -16.21 7.05
CA VAL A 92 1.84 -15.48 7.05
C VAL A 92 3.01 -16.34 6.58
N GLY A 93 3.01 -17.64 6.89
CA GLY A 93 4.06 -18.58 6.47
C GLY A 93 4.18 -18.79 4.95
N LYS A 94 3.17 -18.38 4.18
CA LYS A 94 3.16 -18.45 2.71
C LYS A 94 3.69 -17.16 2.07
N LEU A 95 3.85 -16.10 2.86
CA LEU A 95 4.25 -14.78 2.39
C LEU A 95 5.77 -14.61 2.43
N HIS A 96 6.28 -13.94 1.42
CA HIS A 96 7.67 -13.50 1.37
C HIS A 96 7.78 -12.14 0.68
N GLU A 97 8.86 -11.45 0.93
CA GLU A 97 9.14 -10.16 0.30
C GLU A 97 9.12 -10.26 -1.22
N THR A 98 8.82 -9.17 -1.88
CA THR A 98 8.69 -9.03 -3.34
C THR A 98 7.45 -9.67 -3.98
N MET A 99 6.54 -10.27 -3.19
CA MET A 99 5.28 -10.77 -3.74
C MET A 99 4.41 -9.63 -4.28
N PRO A 100 3.77 -9.85 -5.45
CA PRO A 100 2.82 -8.88 -5.99
C PRO A 100 1.55 -8.85 -5.15
N VAL A 101 1.11 -7.64 -4.87
CA VAL A 101 -0.10 -7.35 -4.09
C VAL A 101 -1.03 -6.48 -4.93
N LYS A 102 -2.29 -6.85 -5.02
CA LYS A 102 -3.35 -6.04 -5.61
C LYS A 102 -4.12 -5.36 -4.48
N LEU A 103 -4.20 -4.04 -4.53
CA LEU A 103 -4.90 -3.24 -3.54
C LEU A 103 -6.18 -2.65 -4.13
N THR A 104 -7.28 -2.84 -3.41
CA THR A 104 -8.55 -2.19 -3.73
C THR A 104 -8.90 -1.22 -2.61
N ILE A 105 -9.05 0.06 -2.94
CA ILE A 105 -9.37 1.11 -1.99
C ILE A 105 -10.89 1.33 -1.98
N GLY A 106 -11.53 1.17 -0.83
CA GLY A 106 -12.98 1.31 -0.71
C GLY A 106 -13.53 2.68 -1.12
N ALA A 107 -12.73 3.74 -0.93
CA ALA A 107 -13.10 5.11 -1.32
C ALA A 107 -12.98 5.39 -2.84
N LEU A 108 -12.26 4.54 -3.58
CA LEU A 108 -12.01 4.70 -5.01
C LEU A 108 -12.64 3.52 -5.75
N GLN A 109 -13.86 3.70 -6.25
CA GLN A 109 -14.57 2.65 -6.97
C GLN A 109 -13.82 2.29 -8.26
N ASN A 110 -13.66 0.98 -8.51
CA ASN A 110 -13.00 0.42 -9.71
C ASN A 110 -11.52 0.80 -9.92
N VAL A 111 -10.81 1.16 -8.87
CA VAL A 111 -9.36 1.40 -8.94
C VAL A 111 -8.64 0.29 -8.20
N GLU A 112 -7.91 -0.51 -8.96
CA GLU A 112 -6.93 -1.46 -8.44
C GLU A 112 -5.54 -0.84 -8.55
N LEU A 113 -4.79 -0.91 -7.44
CA LEU A 113 -3.42 -0.43 -7.38
C LEU A 113 -2.47 -1.62 -7.24
N ASP A 114 -1.39 -1.58 -8.00
CA ASP A 114 -0.31 -2.54 -7.85
C ASP A 114 0.58 -2.14 -6.68
N ALA A 115 0.95 -3.13 -5.89
CA ALA A 115 1.90 -2.97 -4.81
C ALA A 115 2.86 -4.15 -4.75
N LEU A 116 3.98 -3.96 -4.08
CA LEU A 116 4.96 -5.01 -3.81
C LEU A 116 5.11 -5.15 -2.30
N LEU A 117 5.04 -6.39 -1.82
CA LEU A 117 5.27 -6.71 -0.42
C LEU A 117 6.74 -6.46 -0.09
N GLU A 118 7.01 -5.50 0.81
CA GLU A 118 8.38 -5.13 1.20
C GLU A 118 8.78 -5.69 2.56
N TYR A 119 7.79 -5.89 3.42
CA TYR A 119 8.08 -6.28 4.79
C TYR A 119 6.98 -7.17 5.35
N VAL A 120 7.39 -8.25 5.99
CA VAL A 120 6.55 -9.12 6.81
C VAL A 120 7.14 -9.12 8.22
N SER A 121 6.35 -8.70 9.20
CA SER A 121 6.83 -8.61 10.59
C SER A 121 7.25 -9.98 11.11
N PRO A 122 8.44 -10.13 11.69
CA PRO A 122 8.85 -11.36 12.37
C PRO A 122 8.20 -11.51 13.77
N LYS A 123 7.49 -10.46 14.23
CA LYS A 123 6.83 -10.42 15.52
C LYS A 123 5.33 -10.32 15.34
N ALA A 124 4.61 -11.25 15.96
CA ALA A 124 3.16 -11.20 16.05
C ALA A 124 2.68 -10.10 17.00
N THR A 125 1.50 -9.59 16.72
CA THR A 125 0.69 -8.76 17.60
C THR A 125 -0.63 -9.46 17.84
N GLU A 126 -1.13 -9.42 19.07
CA GLU A 126 -2.45 -9.94 19.41
C GLU A 126 -3.47 -8.81 19.31
N ASP A 127 -4.48 -9.00 18.48
CA ASP A 127 -5.60 -8.08 18.34
C ASP A 127 -6.91 -8.85 18.56
N ASN A 128 -7.65 -8.47 19.61
CA ASN A 128 -8.92 -9.11 20.00
C ASN A 128 -8.84 -10.64 20.15
N GLY A 129 -7.72 -11.19 20.63
CA GLY A 129 -7.50 -12.61 20.81
C GLY A 129 -7.08 -13.36 19.54
N VAL A 130 -6.83 -12.66 18.44
CA VAL A 130 -6.31 -13.21 17.19
C VAL A 130 -4.86 -12.80 17.01
N ILE A 131 -4.02 -13.77 16.66
CA ILE A 131 -2.59 -13.55 16.38
C ILE A 131 -2.44 -13.06 14.94
N MET A 132 -1.93 -11.83 14.80
CA MET A 132 -1.76 -11.18 13.52
C MET A 132 -0.31 -10.75 13.31
N PHE A 133 0.13 -10.74 12.07
CA PHE A 133 1.44 -10.26 11.64
C PHE A 133 1.29 -9.02 10.75
N GLU A 134 1.98 -7.94 11.11
CA GLU A 134 1.98 -6.73 10.29
C GLU A 134 2.73 -6.98 8.98
N VAL A 135 2.13 -6.56 7.88
CA VAL A 135 2.75 -6.54 6.55
C VAL A 135 2.76 -5.12 5.99
N LYS A 136 3.79 -4.79 5.20
CA LYS A 136 3.89 -3.51 4.51
C LYS A 136 4.18 -3.76 3.04
N ALA A 137 3.46 -3.03 2.18
CA ALA A 137 3.66 -3.09 0.75
C ALA A 137 3.82 -1.68 0.17
N ALA A 138 4.82 -1.49 -0.69
CA ALA A 138 5.00 -0.27 -1.43
C ALA A 138 3.97 -0.18 -2.56
N VAL A 139 3.20 0.90 -2.57
CA VAL A 139 2.10 1.10 -3.51
C VAL A 139 2.57 1.91 -4.71
N LYS A 140 2.32 1.42 -5.92
CA LYS A 140 2.53 2.19 -7.15
C LYS A 140 1.27 2.98 -7.47
N ILE A 141 1.33 4.29 -7.30
CA ILE A 141 0.20 5.17 -7.57
C ILE A 141 0.35 5.75 -8.99
N PRO A 142 -0.60 5.54 -9.89
CA PRO A 142 -0.63 6.20 -11.20
C PRO A 142 -0.82 7.72 -11.03
N GLU A 143 -0.22 8.52 -11.91
CA GLU A 143 -0.27 9.99 -11.85
C GLU A 143 -1.70 10.59 -11.89
N ASN A 144 -2.64 9.86 -12.46
CA ASN A 144 -4.04 10.28 -12.59
C ASN A 144 -4.91 9.91 -11.38
N VAL A 145 -4.35 9.26 -10.36
CA VAL A 145 -5.08 8.82 -9.15
C VAL A 145 -4.55 9.54 -7.93
N PHE A 146 -5.43 10.22 -7.24
CA PHE A 146 -5.09 10.86 -5.98
C PHE A 146 -5.57 10.00 -4.81
N VAL A 147 -4.63 9.46 -4.04
CA VAL A 147 -4.88 8.65 -2.84
C VAL A 147 -4.60 9.49 -1.61
N ARG A 148 -5.48 9.45 -0.61
CA ARG A 148 -5.28 10.14 0.67
C ARG A 148 -4.70 9.17 1.69
N ALA A 149 -3.80 9.68 2.54
CA ALA A 149 -3.35 8.95 3.70
C ALA A 149 -4.53 8.60 4.63
N GLY A 150 -4.52 7.39 5.20
CA GLY A 150 -5.60 6.91 6.08
C GLY A 150 -6.79 6.27 5.36
N TYR A 151 -6.77 6.12 4.04
CA TYR A 151 -7.78 5.31 3.36
C TYR A 151 -7.66 3.84 3.73
N SER A 152 -8.81 3.20 3.93
CA SER A 152 -8.88 1.75 4.08
C SER A 152 -8.74 1.06 2.73
N ALA A 153 -7.93 0.03 2.68
CA ALA A 153 -7.70 -0.77 1.48
C ALA A 153 -7.75 -2.26 1.81
N ASN A 154 -8.26 -3.04 0.87
CA ASN A 154 -8.18 -4.50 0.90
C ASN A 154 -7.02 -4.94 0.01
N ALA A 155 -6.20 -5.85 0.53
CA ALA A 155 -5.07 -6.42 -0.18
C ALA A 155 -5.36 -7.86 -0.60
N SER A 156 -5.14 -8.15 -1.87
CA SER A 156 -5.13 -9.51 -2.41
C SER A 156 -3.70 -9.86 -2.78
N ILE A 157 -3.13 -10.85 -2.11
CA ILE A 157 -1.76 -11.29 -2.34
C ILE A 157 -1.79 -12.55 -3.21
N VAL A 158 -1.13 -12.50 -4.35
CA VAL A 158 -1.04 -13.63 -5.27
C VAL A 158 0.09 -14.54 -4.79
N ILE A 159 -0.28 -15.66 -4.18
CA ILE A 159 0.68 -16.64 -3.64
C ILE A 159 1.34 -17.45 -4.76
N GLN A 160 0.55 -17.85 -5.75
CA GLN A 160 1.02 -18.57 -6.92
C GLN A 160 0.23 -18.13 -8.15
N SER A 161 0.92 -17.94 -9.28
CA SER A 161 0.27 -17.71 -10.57
C SER A 161 0.99 -18.51 -11.65
N ARG A 162 0.23 -18.98 -12.64
CA ARG A 162 0.75 -19.59 -13.86
C ARG A 162 0.06 -18.96 -15.05
N GLU A 163 0.84 -18.52 -16.01
CA GLU A 163 0.34 -17.92 -17.23
C GLU A 163 0.51 -18.89 -18.41
N GLY A 164 -0.40 -18.78 -19.38
CA GLY A 164 -0.36 -19.59 -20.60
C GLY A 164 -0.70 -21.06 -20.39
N VAL A 165 -1.39 -21.40 -19.31
CA VAL A 165 -1.84 -22.77 -19.01
C VAL A 165 -3.26 -23.03 -19.52
N LEU A 166 -3.54 -24.30 -19.83
CA LEU A 166 -4.87 -24.72 -20.22
C LEU A 166 -5.76 -24.78 -18.98
N THR A 167 -6.90 -24.10 -19.00
CA THR A 167 -7.83 -24.06 -17.87
C THR A 167 -9.22 -24.50 -18.28
N LEU A 168 -9.94 -25.10 -17.34
CA LEU A 168 -11.38 -25.37 -17.43
C LEU A 168 -12.11 -24.82 -16.21
N PRO A 169 -13.41 -24.45 -16.33
CA PRO A 169 -14.23 -24.17 -15.17
C PRO A 169 -14.24 -25.39 -14.22
N GLU A 170 -13.94 -25.17 -12.94
CA GLU A 170 -13.87 -26.26 -11.95
C GLU A 170 -15.16 -27.07 -11.87
N SER A 171 -16.31 -26.44 -12.16
CA SER A 171 -17.64 -27.07 -12.23
C SER A 171 -17.77 -28.14 -13.34
N THR A 172 -16.84 -28.21 -14.30
CA THR A 172 -16.84 -29.22 -15.38
C THR A 172 -16.00 -30.44 -15.05
N VAL A 173 -15.29 -30.39 -13.93
CA VAL A 173 -14.36 -31.43 -13.47
C VAL A 173 -15.05 -32.29 -12.41
N GLU A 174 -14.95 -33.61 -12.55
CA GLU A 174 -15.50 -34.56 -11.60
C GLU A 174 -14.38 -35.20 -10.77
N PHE A 175 -14.54 -35.17 -9.44
CA PHE A 175 -13.58 -35.71 -8.48
C PHE A 175 -14.07 -37.05 -7.96
N GLU A 176 -13.33 -38.13 -8.20
CA GLU A 176 -13.61 -39.46 -7.68
C GLU A 176 -12.41 -39.99 -6.88
N GLY A 177 -12.48 -39.84 -5.55
CA GLY A 177 -11.33 -40.18 -4.69
C GLY A 177 -10.11 -39.37 -5.04
N ASP A 178 -8.99 -40.00 -5.37
CA ASP A 178 -7.74 -39.36 -5.74
C ASP A 178 -7.60 -39.04 -7.25
N LYS A 179 -8.62 -39.34 -8.03
CA LYS A 179 -8.62 -39.17 -9.49
C LYS A 179 -9.59 -38.11 -9.94
N THR A 180 -9.19 -37.43 -11.00
CA THR A 180 -9.95 -36.33 -11.57
C THR A 180 -10.31 -36.64 -13.02
N TYR A 181 -11.55 -36.37 -13.38
CA TYR A 181 -12.11 -36.70 -14.69
C TYR A 181 -12.78 -35.52 -15.36
N VAL A 182 -12.73 -35.49 -16.67
CA VAL A 182 -13.55 -34.62 -17.53
C VAL A 182 -14.25 -35.45 -18.57
N TYR A 183 -15.39 -34.95 -19.09
CA TYR A 183 -16.12 -35.61 -20.14
C TYR A 183 -15.84 -34.95 -21.49
N LEU A 184 -15.17 -35.67 -22.37
CA LEU A 184 -14.82 -35.22 -23.72
C LEU A 184 -15.93 -35.57 -24.71
N LEU A 185 -16.27 -34.62 -25.59
CA LEU A 185 -17.22 -34.87 -26.68
C LEU A 185 -16.61 -35.82 -27.71
N THR A 186 -17.28 -36.96 -27.95
CA THR A 186 -16.88 -37.98 -28.95
C THR A 186 -17.79 -38.03 -30.15
N SER A 187 -19.01 -37.47 -30.09
CA SER A 187 -19.89 -37.35 -31.22
C SER A 187 -19.45 -36.22 -32.19
N ALA A 188 -19.88 -36.31 -33.45
CA ALA A 188 -19.70 -35.23 -34.40
C ALA A 188 -20.37 -33.93 -33.93
N ASP A 189 -19.76 -32.79 -34.28
CA ASP A 189 -20.28 -31.48 -33.95
C ASP A 189 -21.68 -31.28 -34.51
N GLY A 190 -22.68 -31.02 -33.67
CA GLY A 190 -24.05 -30.79 -34.07
C GLY A 190 -24.93 -32.07 -34.18
N ALA A 191 -24.48 -33.22 -33.67
CA ALA A 191 -25.29 -34.39 -33.56
C ALA A 191 -26.50 -34.17 -32.64
N GLU A 192 -27.68 -34.72 -32.95
CA GLU A 192 -28.91 -34.61 -32.12
C GLU A 192 -28.71 -35.23 -30.74
N GLU A 193 -27.87 -36.27 -30.63
CA GLU A 193 -27.42 -36.85 -29.38
C GLU A 193 -25.91 -36.69 -29.24
N GLN A 194 -25.49 -35.98 -28.23
CA GLN A 194 -24.09 -35.83 -27.87
C GLN A 194 -23.62 -36.95 -26.95
N THR A 195 -22.57 -37.64 -27.35
CA THR A 195 -21.91 -38.65 -26.52
C THR A 195 -20.63 -38.14 -25.96
N PHE A 196 -20.37 -38.45 -24.70
CA PHE A 196 -19.21 -38.01 -23.97
C PHE A 196 -18.51 -39.22 -23.35
N ASP A 197 -17.18 -39.22 -23.48
CA ASP A 197 -16.34 -40.23 -22.84
C ASP A 197 -15.67 -39.66 -21.61
N LYS A 198 -15.64 -40.44 -20.54
CA LYS A 198 -14.96 -40.06 -19.28
C LYS A 198 -13.45 -40.21 -19.44
N HIS A 199 -12.71 -39.12 -19.30
CA HIS A 199 -11.27 -39.07 -19.44
C HIS A 199 -10.60 -38.66 -18.13
N GLU A 200 -9.58 -39.43 -17.70
CA GLU A 200 -8.75 -39.07 -16.55
C GLU A 200 -7.83 -37.93 -16.92
N VAL A 201 -7.78 -36.88 -16.09
CA VAL A 201 -6.94 -35.70 -16.28
C VAL A 201 -6.12 -35.41 -15.02
N LYS A 202 -4.96 -34.81 -15.22
CA LYS A 202 -4.21 -34.23 -14.11
C LYS A 202 -4.45 -32.75 -14.02
N ILE A 203 -4.77 -32.34 -12.81
CA ILE A 203 -5.05 -30.95 -12.48
C ILE A 203 -3.84 -30.29 -11.84
N GLY A 204 -3.75 -28.98 -11.94
CA GLY A 204 -2.75 -28.14 -11.30
C GLY A 204 -3.37 -27.16 -10.31
N LEU A 205 -3.08 -25.87 -10.48
CA LEU A 205 -3.61 -24.80 -9.65
C LEU A 205 -5.11 -24.57 -9.94
N SER A 206 -5.86 -24.26 -8.88
CA SER A 206 -7.25 -23.78 -8.99
C SER A 206 -7.39 -22.43 -8.31
N ASP A 207 -8.21 -21.54 -8.89
CA ASP A 207 -8.62 -20.26 -8.29
C ASP A 207 -10.03 -20.32 -7.70
N GLY A 208 -10.64 -21.54 -7.65
CA GLY A 208 -12.02 -21.77 -7.20
C GLY A 208 -13.08 -21.51 -8.27
N ILE A 209 -12.70 -21.00 -9.43
CA ILE A 209 -13.56 -20.81 -10.62
C ILE A 209 -13.03 -21.63 -11.77
N ASN A 210 -11.72 -21.54 -12.04
CA ASN A 210 -11.01 -22.26 -13.07
C ASN A 210 -9.92 -23.13 -12.47
N ILE A 211 -9.70 -24.28 -13.08
CA ILE A 211 -8.67 -25.23 -12.68
C ILE A 211 -7.73 -25.50 -13.86
N GLU A 212 -6.43 -25.51 -13.55
CA GLU A 212 -5.37 -25.82 -14.52
C GLU A 212 -5.43 -27.31 -14.86
N LEU A 213 -5.29 -27.61 -16.15
CA LEU A 213 -5.08 -28.96 -16.66
C LEU A 213 -3.63 -29.13 -17.11
N THR A 214 -2.93 -30.09 -16.48
CA THR A 214 -1.53 -30.37 -16.80
C THR A 214 -1.37 -31.52 -17.80
N GLU A 215 -2.29 -32.49 -17.77
CA GLU A 215 -2.27 -33.65 -18.69
C GLU A 215 -3.70 -34.16 -18.97
N GLY A 216 -3.90 -34.80 -20.12
CA GLY A 216 -5.12 -35.53 -20.46
C GLY A 216 -6.04 -34.88 -21.49
N VAL A 217 -5.85 -33.57 -21.79
CA VAL A 217 -6.64 -32.85 -22.80
C VAL A 217 -5.75 -31.87 -23.60
N THR A 218 -6.23 -31.47 -24.78
CA THR A 218 -5.61 -30.47 -25.63
C THR A 218 -6.52 -29.25 -25.75
N ALA A 219 -5.97 -28.12 -26.22
CA ALA A 219 -6.72 -26.89 -26.42
C ALA A 219 -7.91 -27.02 -27.41
N GLU A 220 -7.91 -28.02 -28.25
CA GLU A 220 -8.97 -28.30 -29.22
C GLU A 220 -10.06 -29.24 -28.68
N SER A 221 -9.83 -29.86 -27.51
CA SER A 221 -10.77 -30.80 -26.92
C SER A 221 -12.04 -30.07 -26.45
N LYS A 222 -13.21 -30.59 -26.80
CA LYS A 222 -14.50 -30.08 -26.36
C LYS A 222 -14.93 -30.83 -25.12
N VAL A 223 -15.06 -30.10 -24.02
CA VAL A 223 -15.45 -30.64 -22.72
C VAL A 223 -16.92 -30.34 -22.44
N ARG A 224 -17.61 -31.29 -21.82
CA ARG A 224 -19.00 -31.10 -21.38
C ARG A 224 -19.07 -29.96 -20.37
N GLY A 225 -19.95 -29.01 -20.61
CA GLY A 225 -20.23 -27.93 -19.66
C GLY A 225 -20.82 -28.45 -18.32
N ALA A 226 -20.88 -27.55 -17.33
CA ALA A 226 -21.52 -27.88 -16.06
C ALA A 226 -22.95 -28.34 -16.24
N ARG A 227 -23.33 -29.35 -15.47
CA ARG A 227 -24.72 -29.91 -15.50
C ARG A 227 -25.64 -28.90 -14.82
N GLU A 228 -26.53 -28.27 -15.58
CA GLU A 228 -27.63 -27.51 -14.99
C GLU A 228 -28.61 -28.49 -14.30
N GLU A 229 -28.65 -28.48 -12.97
CA GLU A 229 -29.75 -29.11 -12.25
C GLU A 229 -31.02 -28.31 -12.50
N LYS A 230 -31.93 -28.83 -13.31
CA LYS A 230 -33.31 -28.30 -13.38
C LYS A 230 -33.88 -28.40 -11.98
N LYS A 231 -33.99 -27.31 -11.25
CA LYS A 231 -34.81 -27.21 -10.04
C LYS A 231 -36.23 -27.59 -10.45
N LYS A 232 -36.72 -28.74 -9.88
CA LYS A 232 -38.11 -29.14 -9.90
C LYS A 232 -38.96 -28.29 -8.97
#